data_bbe510729abf99ed6f8ab5439e026724
#
_entry.id   bbe510729abf99ed6f8ab5439e026724
#
_cell.length_a   1.000
_cell.length_b   1.000
_cell.length_c   1.000
_cell.angle_alpha   90.00
_cell.angle_beta   90.00
_cell.angle_gamma   90.00
#
_symmetry.space_group_name_H-M   'P 1'
#
loop_
_entity.id
_entity.type
_entity.pdbx_description
1 polymer ?
#
loop_
_entity_poly.entity_id
_entity_poly.type
_entity_poly.pdbx_seq_one_letter_code
_entity_poly.pdbx_strand_id
1 'polypeptide(L)'
;MTIFVGGTGRSGTSQIATIIGQHPSVWRAPDETRFLVDPGGLEEIVRSLSTGYTPFHAMDSLSRLRTMLIENLAGGPVAGGFASRDLRSIFGAQRYADWAEQFLAELTWYDFDEGNTRRIVGRYFPDRAELVALCRSSVDRLFIAGATDHGKARWCEKTPDNTLFADFLWELFPQAQIVHIVRHPVQVAASHLSMDWAPDDIESVCNWLEPLYHRWLAGDTQRDPRCIEVRLEDLAANWPEQRAKLFARLGLSDAPTEWEITADRVTHFWAPLSSDDEAYTRKRLGFAIDAFGYQ
;
A
#
# COMPACT_ATOMS: atom_id res chain seq x y z
N MET A 1 16.65 -3.06 5.12
CA MET A 1 15.86 -3.81 4.14
C MET A 1 14.40 -3.53 4.41
N THR A 2 13.68 -3.10 3.40
CA THR A 2 12.30 -2.58 3.44
C THR A 2 11.30 -3.69 3.17
N ILE A 3 10.14 -3.64 3.80
CA ILE A 3 9.04 -4.59 3.59
C ILE A 3 7.81 -3.80 3.17
N PHE A 4 7.23 -4.16 2.04
CA PHE A 4 5.92 -3.67 1.62
C PHE A 4 4.89 -4.77 1.75
N VAL A 5 3.72 -4.44 2.27
CA VAL A 5 2.58 -5.35 2.35
C VAL A 5 1.46 -4.84 1.47
N GLY A 6 0.91 -5.72 0.65
CA GLY A 6 -0.23 -5.40 -0.20
C GLY A 6 -1.10 -6.62 -0.49
N GLY A 7 -2.10 -6.41 -1.32
CA GLY A 7 -3.12 -7.37 -1.72
C GLY A 7 -4.42 -6.66 -2.01
N THR A 8 -5.45 -7.36 -2.43
CA THR A 8 -6.78 -6.75 -2.51
C THR A 8 -7.18 -6.22 -1.13
N GLY A 9 -7.83 -5.08 -1.05
CA GLY A 9 -8.46 -4.65 0.20
C GLY A 9 -9.26 -5.81 0.81
N ARG A 10 -9.35 -5.88 2.13
CA ARG A 10 -10.08 -6.93 2.88
C ARG A 10 -9.48 -8.35 2.82
N SER A 11 -8.29 -8.53 2.24
CA SER A 11 -7.58 -9.81 2.22
C SER A 11 -6.75 -10.10 3.48
N GLY A 12 -6.70 -9.19 4.45
CA GLY A 12 -5.91 -9.35 5.68
C GLY A 12 -4.60 -8.56 5.70
N THR A 13 -4.40 -7.61 4.77
CA THR A 13 -3.19 -6.78 4.67
C THR A 13 -2.81 -6.09 5.99
N SER A 14 -3.80 -5.53 6.72
CA SER A 14 -3.55 -4.89 8.01
C SER A 14 -3.13 -5.88 9.10
N GLN A 15 -3.70 -7.10 9.09
CA GLN A 15 -3.36 -8.14 10.07
C GLN A 15 -1.90 -8.58 9.90
N ILE A 16 -1.51 -8.95 8.66
CA ILE A 16 -0.16 -9.43 8.41
C ILE A 16 0.89 -8.33 8.63
N ALA A 17 0.59 -7.08 8.26
CA ALA A 17 1.47 -5.96 8.53
C ALA A 17 1.66 -5.71 10.03
N THR A 18 0.58 -5.85 10.83
CA THR A 18 0.64 -5.75 12.29
C THR A 18 1.55 -6.83 12.88
N ILE A 19 1.43 -8.06 12.40
CA ILE A 19 2.25 -9.17 12.84
C ILE A 19 3.73 -8.96 12.50
N ILE A 20 4.03 -8.53 11.28
CA ILE A 20 5.39 -8.19 10.86
C ILE A 20 5.96 -7.07 11.73
N GLY A 21 5.15 -6.06 12.07
CA GLY A 21 5.54 -4.95 12.94
C GLY A 21 5.77 -5.32 14.40
N GLN A 22 5.27 -6.48 14.86
CA GLN A 22 5.57 -7.00 16.21
C GLN A 22 6.97 -7.61 16.31
N HIS A 23 7.61 -7.91 15.17
CA HIS A 23 8.98 -8.42 15.21
C HIS A 23 9.94 -7.39 15.83
N PRO A 24 10.87 -7.82 16.73
CA PRO A 24 11.77 -6.91 17.45
C PRO A 24 12.57 -5.95 16.57
N SER A 25 12.92 -6.35 15.34
CA SER A 25 13.72 -5.54 14.42
C SER A 25 12.92 -4.72 13.40
N VAL A 26 11.59 -4.83 13.36
CA VAL A 26 10.77 -4.18 12.35
C VAL A 26 9.85 -3.14 12.98
N TRP A 27 9.90 -1.92 12.50
CA TRP A 27 8.87 -0.91 12.74
C TRP A 27 7.86 -0.92 11.60
N ARG A 28 6.60 -1.02 11.91
CA ARG A 28 5.52 -0.85 10.95
C ARG A 28 4.95 0.56 11.07
N ALA A 29 4.84 1.26 9.94
CA ALA A 29 4.04 2.48 9.90
C ALA A 29 2.62 2.15 10.40
N PRO A 30 2.10 2.84 11.42
CA PRO A 30 0.82 2.47 12.06
C PRO A 30 -0.35 2.41 11.09
N ASP A 31 -0.30 3.23 10.05
CA ASP A 31 -1.32 3.35 9.02
C ASP A 31 -0.76 3.25 7.59
N GLU A 32 -1.66 3.23 6.60
CA GLU A 32 -1.31 3.32 5.18
C GLU A 32 -0.76 4.71 4.89
N THR A 33 0.41 4.78 4.29
CA THR A 33 0.98 6.09 3.93
C THR A 33 0.48 6.59 2.59
N ARG A 34 0.05 5.70 1.72
CA ARG A 34 -0.62 5.90 0.44
C ARG A 34 0.17 6.70 -0.60
N PHE A 35 0.98 7.67 -0.19
CA PHE A 35 1.69 8.58 -1.09
C PHE A 35 2.74 7.90 -1.99
N LEU A 36 3.04 6.62 -1.78
CA LEU A 36 3.96 5.88 -2.65
C LEU A 36 3.29 5.49 -3.97
N VAL A 37 2.11 4.89 -3.89
CA VAL A 37 1.49 4.20 -5.04
C VAL A 37 0.06 4.66 -5.37
N ASP A 38 -0.62 5.32 -4.44
CA ASP A 38 -1.97 5.82 -4.71
C ASP A 38 -1.96 6.94 -5.77
N PRO A 39 -3.07 7.17 -6.48
CA PRO A 39 -3.18 8.26 -7.46
C PRO A 39 -2.76 9.62 -6.88
N GLY A 40 -1.84 10.30 -7.55
CA GLY A 40 -1.18 11.51 -7.06
C GLY A 40 0.07 11.26 -6.22
N GLY A 41 0.44 10.00 -5.99
CA GLY A 41 1.64 9.60 -5.25
C GLY A 41 2.92 9.57 -6.10
N LEU A 42 3.97 8.94 -5.55
CA LEU A 42 5.31 8.98 -6.14
C LEU A 42 5.41 8.25 -7.49
N GLU A 43 4.62 7.20 -7.72
CA GLU A 43 4.61 6.54 -9.04
C GLU A 43 4.24 7.54 -10.14
N GLU A 44 3.18 8.30 -9.92
CA GLU A 44 2.73 9.32 -10.86
C GLU A 44 3.74 10.48 -10.97
N ILE A 45 4.34 10.90 -9.86
CA ILE A 45 5.39 11.93 -9.84
C ILE A 45 6.60 11.50 -10.67
N VAL A 46 7.11 10.30 -10.45
CA VAL A 46 8.27 9.80 -11.19
C VAL A 46 7.98 9.74 -12.69
N ARG A 47 6.77 9.34 -13.07
CA ARG A 47 6.34 9.32 -14.48
C ARG A 47 6.15 10.73 -15.05
N SER A 48 5.46 11.60 -14.34
CA SER A 48 5.08 12.94 -14.82
C SER A 48 6.24 13.93 -14.87
N LEU A 49 7.24 13.78 -14.00
CA LEU A 49 8.43 14.66 -13.99
C LEU A 49 9.59 14.12 -14.82
N SER A 50 9.48 12.92 -15.39
CA SER A 50 10.52 12.33 -16.25
C SER A 50 9.97 11.92 -17.63
N THR A 51 9.71 10.66 -17.86
CA THR A 51 9.36 10.08 -19.15
C THR A 51 8.05 10.58 -19.76
N GLY A 52 7.08 10.93 -18.92
CA GLY A 52 5.77 11.48 -19.31
C GLY A 52 5.65 12.99 -19.11
N TYR A 53 6.77 13.71 -19.10
CA TYR A 53 6.76 15.13 -18.78
C TYR A 53 6.00 15.98 -19.80
N THR A 54 5.03 16.71 -19.30
CA THR A 54 4.52 17.95 -19.88
C THR A 54 4.30 18.94 -18.75
N PRO A 55 4.41 20.26 -18.99
CA PRO A 55 4.20 21.25 -17.93
C PRO A 55 2.87 21.09 -17.18
N PHE A 56 1.80 20.76 -17.90
CA PHE A 56 0.46 20.57 -17.32
C PHE A 56 0.39 19.31 -16.46
N HIS A 57 0.94 18.18 -16.95
CA HIS A 57 0.95 16.92 -16.21
C HIS A 57 1.81 17.04 -14.95
N ALA A 58 2.98 17.64 -15.06
CA ALA A 58 3.87 17.90 -13.93
C ALA A 58 3.20 18.78 -12.86
N MET A 59 2.53 19.85 -13.28
CA MET A 59 1.82 20.75 -12.37
C MET A 59 0.65 20.06 -11.67
N ASP A 60 -0.16 19.29 -12.40
CA ASP A 60 -1.31 18.57 -11.84
C ASP A 60 -0.84 17.50 -10.83
N SER A 61 0.15 16.69 -11.20
CA SER A 61 0.70 15.64 -10.33
C SER A 61 1.31 16.22 -9.04
N LEU A 62 2.09 17.30 -9.15
CA LEU A 62 2.66 17.96 -7.98
C LEU A 62 1.59 18.59 -7.08
N SER A 63 0.55 19.18 -7.67
CA SER A 63 -0.56 19.73 -6.89
C SER A 63 -1.26 18.63 -6.09
N ARG A 64 -1.47 17.46 -6.70
CA ARG A 64 -2.06 16.29 -6.01
C ARG A 64 -1.14 15.74 -4.94
N LEU A 65 0.16 15.58 -5.22
CA LEU A 65 1.12 15.15 -4.21
C LEU A 65 1.16 16.13 -3.03
N ARG A 66 1.20 17.42 -3.32
CA ARG A 66 1.18 18.45 -2.28
C ARG A 66 -0.08 18.37 -1.42
N THR A 67 -1.25 18.25 -2.05
CA THR A 67 -2.52 18.05 -1.32
C THR A 67 -2.44 16.80 -0.43
N MET A 68 -1.91 15.70 -0.96
CA MET A 68 -1.76 14.45 -0.21
C MET A 68 -0.81 14.61 0.98
N LEU A 69 0.33 15.26 0.80
CA LEU A 69 1.35 15.38 1.84
C LEU A 69 1.08 16.50 2.85
N ILE A 70 0.48 17.61 2.45
CA ILE A 70 0.34 18.81 3.30
C ILE A 70 -1.11 19.08 3.69
N GLU A 71 -2.04 19.09 2.73
CA GLU A 71 -3.41 19.56 2.96
C GLU A 71 -4.29 18.50 3.63
N ASN A 72 -4.13 17.24 3.25
CA ASN A 72 -4.85 16.12 3.89
C ASN A 72 -4.43 15.92 5.36
N LEU A 73 -3.32 16.50 5.77
CA LEU A 73 -2.83 16.46 7.14
C LEU A 73 -3.57 17.43 8.08
N ALA A 74 -4.29 18.38 7.54
CA ALA A 74 -5.05 19.36 8.33
C ALA A 74 -6.36 18.81 8.92
N GLY A 75 -6.64 17.50 8.75
CA GLY A 75 -7.85 16.87 9.29
C GLY A 75 -9.12 17.21 8.52
N GLY A 76 -8.99 17.71 7.30
CA GLY A 76 -10.12 17.94 6.41
C GLY A 76 -10.68 16.62 5.84
N PRO A 77 -11.99 16.52 5.58
CA PRO A 77 -12.56 15.36 4.93
C PRO A 77 -11.99 15.26 3.51
N VAL A 78 -11.28 14.18 3.22
CA VAL A 78 -10.96 13.82 1.84
C VAL A 78 -12.26 13.47 1.12
N ALA A 79 -12.45 13.98 -0.08
CA ALA A 79 -13.58 13.57 -0.91
C ALA A 79 -13.53 12.04 -1.07
N GLY A 80 -14.53 11.33 -0.50
CA GLY A 80 -14.57 9.87 -0.49
C GLY A 80 -14.60 9.20 0.89
N GLY A 81 -14.68 9.97 1.99
CA GLY A 81 -14.94 9.40 3.33
C GLY A 81 -13.76 8.71 4.03
N PHE A 82 -12.59 8.67 3.41
CA PHE A 82 -11.37 8.25 4.11
C PHE A 82 -10.84 9.42 4.92
N ALA A 83 -10.89 9.32 6.24
CA ALA A 83 -10.16 10.22 7.10
C ALA A 83 -8.70 10.21 6.64
N SER A 84 -8.17 11.39 6.32
CA SER A 84 -6.75 11.53 6.03
C SER A 84 -6.00 11.02 7.25
N ARG A 85 -5.14 10.05 7.05
CA ARG A 85 -4.33 9.51 8.12
C ARG A 85 -3.28 10.54 8.43
N ASP A 86 -3.24 10.94 9.69
CA ASP A 86 -2.33 11.99 10.12
C ASP A 86 -0.89 11.46 10.15
N LEU A 87 -0.19 11.60 9.01
CA LEU A 87 1.21 11.22 8.89
C LEU A 87 2.11 12.00 9.86
N ARG A 88 1.67 13.17 10.36
CA ARG A 88 2.36 13.93 11.41
C ARG A 88 2.38 13.16 12.72
N SER A 89 1.30 12.47 13.05
CA SER A 89 1.24 11.62 14.25
C SER A 89 2.14 10.40 14.13
N ILE A 90 2.36 9.91 12.90
CA ILE A 90 3.20 8.73 12.63
C ILE A 90 4.68 9.08 12.73
N PHE A 91 5.10 10.20 12.13
CA PHE A 91 6.50 10.55 11.96
C PHE A 91 6.99 11.71 12.86
N GLY A 92 6.09 12.28 13.66
CA GLY A 92 6.33 13.50 14.43
C GLY A 92 6.02 14.76 13.61
N ALA A 93 5.18 15.65 14.16
CA ALA A 93 4.55 16.75 13.42
C ALA A 93 5.58 17.68 12.74
N GLN A 94 6.60 18.12 13.46
CA GLN A 94 7.61 19.05 12.91
C GLN A 94 8.49 18.35 11.86
N ARG A 95 9.00 17.15 12.18
CA ARG A 95 9.83 16.37 11.25
C ARG A 95 9.11 16.09 9.95
N TYR A 96 7.86 15.70 10.04
CA TYR A 96 7.07 15.43 8.85
C TYR A 96 6.82 16.69 8.02
N ALA A 97 6.50 17.81 8.65
CA ALA A 97 6.29 19.08 7.95
C ALA A 97 7.56 19.52 7.22
N ASP A 98 8.70 19.52 7.92
CA ASP A 98 10.00 19.90 7.34
C ASP A 98 10.38 18.97 6.17
N TRP A 99 10.14 17.66 6.34
CA TRP A 99 10.39 16.68 5.29
C TRP A 99 9.50 16.91 4.06
N ALA A 100 8.20 17.12 4.25
CA ALA A 100 7.25 17.30 3.15
C ALA A 100 7.55 18.58 2.36
N GLU A 101 7.85 19.69 3.06
CA GLU A 101 8.21 20.96 2.43
C GLU A 101 9.53 20.84 1.66
N GLN A 102 10.57 20.23 2.26
CA GLN A 102 11.84 20.02 1.59
C GLN A 102 11.67 19.14 0.36
N PHE A 103 10.95 18.02 0.48
CA PHE A 103 10.76 17.08 -0.61
C PHE A 103 10.02 17.74 -1.79
N LEU A 104 8.95 18.48 -1.51
CA LEU A 104 8.22 19.23 -2.55
C LEU A 104 9.11 20.30 -3.20
N ALA A 105 9.94 20.99 -2.43
CA ALA A 105 10.87 21.99 -2.98
C ALA A 105 11.91 21.35 -3.93
N GLU A 106 12.40 20.15 -3.63
CA GLU A 106 13.33 19.40 -4.49
C GLU A 106 12.71 19.00 -5.84
N LEU A 107 11.38 18.80 -5.88
CA LEU A 107 10.60 18.43 -7.08
C LEU A 107 10.11 19.65 -7.88
N THR A 108 10.21 20.84 -7.31
CA THR A 108 9.59 22.06 -7.83
C THR A 108 10.65 22.99 -8.39
N TRP A 109 10.39 23.57 -9.56
CA TRP A 109 11.23 24.63 -10.11
C TRP A 109 10.82 26.01 -9.62
N TYR A 110 9.50 26.27 -9.65
CA TYR A 110 8.90 27.49 -9.13
C TYR A 110 7.63 27.16 -8.36
N ASP A 111 7.52 27.77 -7.19
CA ASP A 111 6.29 27.84 -6.41
C ASP A 111 6.00 29.33 -6.15
N PHE A 112 4.98 29.86 -6.79
CA PHE A 112 4.62 31.27 -6.61
C PHE A 112 3.12 31.42 -6.41
N ASP A 113 2.78 32.40 -5.58
CA ASP A 113 1.42 32.78 -5.27
C ASP A 113 1.08 34.06 -6.08
N GLU A 114 0.10 33.98 -6.97
CA GLU A 114 -0.37 35.08 -7.75
C GLU A 114 -1.82 35.41 -7.36
N GLY A 115 -1.94 36.28 -6.36
CA GLY A 115 -3.23 36.57 -5.74
C GLY A 115 -3.73 35.37 -4.91
N ASN A 116 -4.90 34.81 -5.22
CA ASN A 116 -5.45 33.63 -4.56
C ASN A 116 -5.13 32.31 -5.30
N THR A 117 -4.18 32.31 -6.24
CA THR A 117 -3.86 31.14 -7.06
C THR A 117 -2.40 30.77 -6.89
N ARG A 118 -2.15 29.67 -6.18
CA ARG A 118 -0.81 29.11 -6.09
C ARG A 118 -0.51 28.33 -7.37
N ARG A 119 0.64 28.61 -7.98
CA ARG A 119 1.13 27.90 -9.16
C ARG A 119 2.43 27.18 -8.83
N ILE A 120 2.42 25.87 -9.03
CA ILE A 120 3.57 25.00 -8.83
C ILE A 120 4.04 24.53 -10.20
N VAL A 121 5.30 24.81 -10.54
CA VAL A 121 5.91 24.34 -11.78
C VAL A 121 6.88 23.21 -11.45
N GLY A 122 6.59 22.02 -11.92
CA GLY A 122 7.42 20.83 -11.71
C GLY A 122 8.75 20.92 -12.44
N ARG A 123 9.80 20.48 -11.76
CA ARG A 123 11.13 20.31 -12.35
C ARG A 123 11.10 19.13 -13.33
N TYR A 124 11.69 19.32 -14.50
CA TYR A 124 11.92 18.23 -15.45
C TYR A 124 13.20 17.49 -15.10
N PHE A 125 13.11 16.16 -15.00
CA PHE A 125 14.24 15.26 -14.79
C PHE A 125 14.45 14.43 -16.06
N PRO A 126 15.42 14.79 -16.91
CA PRO A 126 15.75 14.02 -18.11
C PRO A 126 16.21 12.60 -17.79
N ASP A 127 16.92 12.44 -16.67
CA ASP A 127 17.31 11.12 -16.14
C ASP A 127 16.31 10.66 -15.08
N ARG A 128 15.50 9.67 -15.45
CA ARG A 128 14.54 9.04 -14.52
C ARG A 128 15.24 8.46 -13.29
N ALA A 129 16.46 7.94 -13.44
CA ALA A 129 17.18 7.33 -12.31
C ALA A 129 17.59 8.38 -11.26
N GLU A 130 17.90 9.62 -11.67
CA GLU A 130 18.15 10.73 -10.75
C GLU A 130 16.91 11.01 -9.90
N LEU A 131 15.73 11.12 -10.53
CA LEU A 131 14.47 11.36 -9.83
C LEU A 131 14.11 10.21 -8.88
N VAL A 132 14.26 8.96 -9.33
CA VAL A 132 14.04 7.78 -8.49
C VAL A 132 14.96 7.77 -7.28
N ALA A 133 16.24 8.13 -7.44
CA ALA A 133 17.20 8.21 -6.34
C ALA A 133 16.83 9.32 -5.34
N LEU A 134 16.35 10.47 -5.82
CA LEU A 134 15.84 11.55 -4.99
C LEU A 134 14.62 11.08 -4.18
N CYS A 135 13.63 10.49 -4.83
CA CYS A 135 12.43 9.96 -4.17
C CYS A 135 12.80 8.90 -3.12
N ARG A 136 13.67 7.94 -3.48
CA ARG A 136 14.18 6.92 -2.55
C ARG A 136 14.80 7.54 -1.32
N SER A 137 15.75 8.46 -1.52
CA SER A 137 16.46 9.11 -0.41
C SER A 137 15.51 9.86 0.51
N SER A 138 14.53 10.56 -0.04
CA SER A 138 13.52 11.28 0.75
C SER A 138 12.65 10.33 1.57
N VAL A 139 12.13 9.26 0.96
CA VAL A 139 11.30 8.27 1.65
C VAL A 139 12.11 7.55 2.73
N ASP A 140 13.31 7.06 2.39
CA ASP A 140 14.18 6.37 3.37
C ASP A 140 14.46 7.25 4.58
N ARG A 141 14.78 8.53 4.39
CA ARG A 141 15.04 9.48 5.48
C ARG A 141 13.87 9.55 6.46
N LEU A 142 12.63 9.59 5.95
CA LEU A 142 11.43 9.65 6.77
C LEU A 142 11.17 8.34 7.53
N PHE A 143 11.18 7.21 6.82
CA PHE A 143 10.85 5.90 7.40
C PHE A 143 11.94 5.36 8.33
N ILE A 144 13.22 5.60 8.00
CA ILE A 144 14.34 5.25 8.87
C ILE A 144 14.27 6.05 10.18
N ALA A 145 13.94 7.33 10.13
CA ALA A 145 13.74 8.13 11.33
C ALA A 145 12.62 7.55 12.20
N GLY A 146 11.45 7.21 11.61
CA GLY A 146 10.36 6.55 12.32
C GLY A 146 10.77 5.22 12.96
N ALA A 147 11.51 4.38 12.23
CA ALA A 147 12.03 3.12 12.77
C ALA A 147 13.04 3.34 13.90
N THR A 148 13.93 4.30 13.75
CA THR A 148 14.97 4.64 14.75
C THR A 148 14.37 5.13 16.06
N ASP A 149 13.31 5.95 16.00
CA ASP A 149 12.59 6.42 17.19
C ASP A 149 12.03 5.28 18.04
N HIS A 150 11.79 4.13 17.41
CA HIS A 150 11.28 2.91 18.06
C HIS A 150 12.38 1.87 18.32
N GLY A 151 13.65 2.20 18.10
CA GLY A 151 14.76 1.26 18.26
C GLY A 151 14.75 0.10 17.27
N LYS A 152 14.17 0.28 16.07
CA LYS A 152 14.04 -0.74 15.04
C LYS A 152 15.02 -0.52 13.89
N ALA A 153 15.51 -1.63 13.30
CA ALA A 153 16.48 -1.60 12.21
C ALA A 153 15.86 -1.63 10.80
N ARG A 154 14.60 -2.00 10.70
CA ARG A 154 13.87 -2.16 9.45
C ARG A 154 12.52 -1.48 9.56
N TRP A 155 11.94 -1.14 8.42
CA TRP A 155 10.58 -0.61 8.37
C TRP A 155 9.69 -1.42 7.42
N CYS A 156 8.40 -1.40 7.72
CA CYS A 156 7.34 -2.01 6.96
C CYS A 156 6.25 -0.98 6.67
N GLU A 157 5.84 -0.90 5.42
CA GLU A 157 4.73 -0.07 4.97
C GLU A 157 3.63 -0.96 4.39
N LYS A 158 2.38 -0.61 4.65
CA LYS A 158 1.22 -1.32 4.14
C LYS A 158 0.25 -0.35 3.46
N THR A 159 0.15 -0.48 2.15
CA THR A 159 -0.94 0.03 1.33
C THR A 159 -1.43 -1.13 0.46
N PRO A 160 -2.74 -1.40 0.36
CA PRO A 160 -3.24 -2.54 -0.40
C PRO A 160 -2.68 -2.61 -1.83
N ASP A 161 -2.58 -1.48 -2.51
CA ASP A 161 -2.13 -1.38 -3.89
C ASP A 161 -0.61 -1.60 -4.09
N ASN A 162 0.18 -1.71 -3.03
CA ASN A 162 1.63 -1.95 -3.14
C ASN A 162 1.98 -3.10 -4.07
N THR A 163 1.20 -4.17 -4.07
CA THR A 163 1.43 -5.34 -4.93
C THR A 163 1.20 -5.05 -6.40
N LEU A 164 0.27 -4.17 -6.73
CA LEU A 164 -0.02 -3.76 -8.11
C LEU A 164 1.04 -2.82 -8.69
N PHE A 165 1.90 -2.26 -7.85
CA PHE A 165 2.99 -1.36 -8.20
C PHE A 165 4.36 -1.91 -7.77
N ALA A 166 4.48 -3.22 -7.68
CA ALA A 166 5.70 -3.90 -7.23
C ALA A 166 6.94 -3.49 -8.02
N ASP A 167 6.84 -3.40 -9.35
CA ASP A 167 7.95 -2.99 -10.21
C ASP A 167 8.46 -1.59 -9.87
N PHE A 168 7.54 -0.65 -9.64
CA PHE A 168 7.89 0.70 -9.20
C PHE A 168 8.52 0.70 -7.81
N LEU A 169 7.97 -0.07 -6.87
CA LEU A 169 8.55 -0.20 -5.53
C LEU A 169 9.95 -0.83 -5.55
N TRP A 170 10.22 -1.75 -6.48
CA TRP A 170 11.56 -2.29 -6.68
C TRP A 170 12.49 -1.32 -7.43
N GLU A 171 11.96 -0.47 -8.29
CA GLU A 171 12.73 0.64 -8.86
C GLU A 171 13.18 1.62 -7.75
N LEU A 172 12.28 1.97 -6.82
CA LEU A 172 12.59 2.79 -5.66
C LEU A 172 13.52 2.05 -4.67
N PHE A 173 13.21 0.82 -4.32
CA PHE A 173 13.89 0.02 -3.29
C PHE A 173 14.27 -1.35 -3.84
N PRO A 174 15.40 -1.49 -4.57
CA PRO A 174 15.75 -2.72 -5.28
C PRO A 174 15.84 -3.98 -4.41
N GLN A 175 16.06 -3.82 -3.10
CA GLN A 175 16.16 -4.92 -2.13
C GLN A 175 14.87 -5.10 -1.30
N ALA A 176 13.80 -4.38 -1.62
CA ALA A 176 12.56 -4.50 -0.88
C ALA A 176 11.91 -5.87 -1.09
N GLN A 177 11.31 -6.38 -0.03
CA GLN A 177 10.44 -7.55 -0.09
C GLN A 177 8.99 -7.11 -0.12
N ILE A 178 8.20 -7.76 -0.96
CA ILE A 178 6.76 -7.51 -1.08
C ILE A 178 6.02 -8.73 -0.54
N VAL A 179 5.19 -8.51 0.46
CA VAL A 179 4.29 -9.54 0.99
C VAL A 179 2.93 -9.34 0.34
N HIS A 180 2.54 -10.25 -0.53
CA HIS A 180 1.22 -10.31 -1.13
C HIS A 180 0.35 -11.24 -0.31
N ILE A 181 -0.66 -10.68 0.36
CA ILE A 181 -1.63 -11.51 1.07
C ILE A 181 -2.88 -11.71 0.21
N VAL A 182 -3.23 -12.97 0.03
CA VAL A 182 -4.46 -13.39 -0.66
C VAL A 182 -5.44 -13.99 0.33
N ARG A 183 -6.71 -13.89 0.01
CA ARG A 183 -7.83 -14.49 0.72
C ARG A 183 -8.84 -14.98 -0.30
N HIS A 184 -9.65 -15.96 0.08
CA HIS A 184 -10.69 -16.50 -0.81
C HIS A 184 -11.53 -15.37 -1.42
N PRO A 185 -11.59 -15.23 -2.78
CA PRO A 185 -12.24 -14.09 -3.44
C PRO A 185 -13.69 -13.86 -3.03
N VAL A 186 -14.46 -14.92 -2.78
CA VAL A 186 -15.84 -14.81 -2.25
C VAL A 186 -15.85 -14.11 -0.89
N GLN A 187 -14.89 -14.43 -0.02
CA GLN A 187 -14.79 -13.80 1.30
C GLN A 187 -14.33 -12.35 1.24
N VAL A 188 -13.48 -12.03 0.26
CA VAL A 188 -13.08 -10.64 -0.02
C VAL A 188 -14.30 -9.84 -0.48
N ALA A 189 -15.10 -10.37 -1.41
CA ALA A 189 -16.31 -9.72 -1.89
C ALA A 189 -17.34 -9.52 -0.77
N ALA A 190 -17.62 -10.55 0.03
CA ALA A 190 -18.50 -10.44 1.20
C ALA A 190 -18.04 -9.39 2.20
N SER A 191 -16.72 -9.30 2.41
CA SER A 191 -16.14 -8.29 3.29
C SER A 191 -16.26 -6.87 2.75
N HIS A 192 -16.25 -6.67 1.43
CA HIS A 192 -16.46 -5.34 0.85
C HIS A 192 -17.91 -4.88 1.01
N LEU A 193 -18.89 -5.75 0.81
CA LEU A 193 -20.32 -5.41 1.01
C LEU A 193 -20.65 -4.87 2.41
N SER A 194 -19.81 -5.16 3.41
CA SER A 194 -20.03 -4.67 4.77
C SER A 194 -19.38 -3.30 5.05
N MET A 195 -18.79 -2.68 4.02
CA MET A 195 -18.06 -1.41 4.17
C MET A 195 -18.86 -0.25 3.60
N ASP A 196 -19.08 0.78 4.40
CA ASP A 196 -19.82 2.00 4.00
C ASP A 196 -19.17 2.75 2.80
N TRP A 197 -17.91 2.46 2.50
CA TRP A 197 -17.16 3.08 1.40
C TRP A 197 -17.09 2.21 0.13
N ALA A 198 -17.55 0.97 0.18
CA ALA A 198 -17.58 0.07 -0.96
C ALA A 198 -18.97 0.10 -1.64
N PRO A 199 -19.10 -0.43 -2.85
CA PRO A 199 -20.40 -0.64 -3.47
C PRO A 199 -21.32 -1.49 -2.58
N ASP A 200 -22.61 -1.21 -2.61
CA ASP A 200 -23.64 -1.82 -1.77
C ASP A 200 -24.29 -3.07 -2.40
N ASP A 201 -23.87 -3.45 -3.61
CA ASP A 201 -24.32 -4.63 -4.31
C ASP A 201 -23.16 -5.51 -4.78
N ILE A 202 -23.42 -6.82 -4.90
CA ILE A 202 -22.39 -7.82 -5.22
C ILE A 202 -21.86 -7.71 -6.65
N GLU A 203 -22.67 -7.28 -7.59
CA GLU A 203 -22.26 -7.11 -8.98
C GLU A 203 -21.22 -5.99 -9.11
N SER A 204 -21.50 -4.85 -8.50
CA SER A 204 -20.59 -3.70 -8.45
C SER A 204 -19.30 -4.04 -7.71
N VAL A 205 -19.36 -4.80 -6.61
CA VAL A 205 -18.16 -5.28 -5.90
C VAL A 205 -17.33 -6.20 -6.81
N CYS A 206 -17.95 -7.15 -7.50
CA CYS A 206 -17.25 -8.05 -8.43
C CYS A 206 -16.63 -7.24 -9.60
N ASN A 207 -17.36 -6.29 -10.17
CA ASN A 207 -16.89 -5.43 -11.26
C ASN A 207 -15.66 -4.60 -10.83
N TRP A 208 -15.57 -4.25 -9.56
CA TRP A 208 -14.40 -3.56 -9.02
C TRP A 208 -13.22 -4.51 -8.73
N LEU A 209 -13.47 -5.70 -8.19
CA LEU A 209 -12.42 -6.67 -7.82
C LEU A 209 -11.81 -7.37 -9.03
N GLU A 210 -12.60 -7.68 -10.04
CA GLU A 210 -12.17 -8.43 -11.23
C GLU A 210 -10.95 -7.81 -11.93
N PRO A 211 -10.91 -6.51 -12.24
CA PRO A 211 -9.73 -5.87 -12.85
C PRO A 211 -8.49 -5.92 -11.96
N LEU A 212 -8.63 -5.85 -10.63
CA LEU A 212 -7.51 -5.93 -9.70
C LEU A 212 -6.87 -7.32 -9.75
N TYR A 213 -7.68 -8.38 -9.73
CA TYR A 213 -7.19 -9.75 -9.87
C TYR A 213 -6.56 -10.00 -11.23
N HIS A 214 -7.18 -9.54 -12.32
CA HIS A 214 -6.59 -9.67 -13.66
C HIS A 214 -5.26 -8.95 -13.76
N ARG A 215 -5.15 -7.74 -13.24
CA ARG A 215 -3.90 -6.99 -13.24
C ARG A 215 -2.80 -7.72 -12.47
N TRP A 216 -3.12 -8.27 -11.30
CA TRP A 216 -2.16 -9.06 -10.51
C TRP A 216 -1.72 -10.33 -11.26
N LEU A 217 -2.66 -11.10 -11.77
CA LEU A 217 -2.39 -12.38 -12.43
C LEU A 217 -1.69 -12.23 -13.80
N ALA A 218 -1.86 -11.11 -14.47
CA ALA A 218 -1.19 -10.81 -15.74
C ALA A 218 0.28 -10.40 -15.55
N GLY A 219 0.68 -10.00 -14.34
CA GLY A 219 2.06 -9.57 -14.02
C GLY A 219 2.99 -10.74 -13.71
N ASP A 220 4.28 -10.48 -13.76
CA ASP A 220 5.34 -11.44 -13.40
C ASP A 220 5.81 -11.27 -11.94
N THR A 221 5.24 -10.32 -11.21
CA THR A 221 5.60 -9.99 -9.81
C THR A 221 5.60 -11.21 -8.89
N GLN A 222 4.62 -12.09 -9.05
CA GLN A 222 4.48 -13.33 -8.25
C GLN A 222 5.62 -14.33 -8.46
N ARG A 223 6.38 -14.21 -9.56
CA ARG A 223 7.53 -15.07 -9.88
C ARG A 223 8.85 -14.53 -9.35
N ASP A 224 8.88 -13.26 -8.94
CA ASP A 224 10.08 -12.65 -8.39
C ASP A 224 10.34 -13.18 -6.96
N PRO A 225 11.57 -13.63 -6.64
CA PRO A 225 11.88 -14.16 -5.31
C PRO A 225 11.71 -13.14 -4.18
N ARG A 226 11.67 -11.85 -4.48
CA ARG A 226 11.37 -10.78 -3.51
C ARG A 226 9.88 -10.68 -3.19
N CYS A 227 9.00 -11.32 -3.98
CA CYS A 227 7.58 -11.42 -3.70
C CYS A 227 7.29 -12.65 -2.84
N ILE A 228 6.60 -12.43 -1.73
CA ILE A 228 6.21 -13.47 -0.77
C ILE A 228 4.69 -13.53 -0.77
N GLU A 229 4.14 -14.43 -1.56
CA GLU A 229 2.69 -14.68 -1.51
C GLU A 229 2.34 -15.56 -0.32
N VAL A 230 1.29 -15.18 0.41
CA VAL A 230 0.74 -15.89 1.55
C VAL A 230 -0.78 -15.92 1.50
N ARG A 231 -1.38 -17.06 1.79
CA ARG A 231 -2.83 -17.19 1.91
C ARG A 231 -3.23 -16.98 3.37
N LEU A 232 -4.24 -16.17 3.60
CA LEU A 232 -4.73 -15.86 4.94
C LEU A 232 -5.19 -17.11 5.67
N GLU A 233 -5.85 -18.02 4.95
CA GLU A 233 -6.37 -19.29 5.47
C GLU A 233 -5.25 -20.25 5.88
N ASP A 234 -4.13 -20.30 5.12
CA ASP A 234 -2.98 -21.13 5.46
C ASP A 234 -2.28 -20.61 6.73
N LEU A 235 -2.20 -19.29 6.89
CA LEU A 235 -1.70 -18.68 8.13
C LEU A 235 -2.53 -19.09 9.34
N ALA A 236 -3.87 -19.16 9.17
CA ALA A 236 -4.79 -19.52 10.23
C ALA A 236 -4.76 -21.00 10.59
N ALA A 237 -4.45 -21.88 9.63
CA ALA A 237 -4.48 -23.32 9.82
C ALA A 237 -3.35 -23.81 10.75
N ASN A 238 -2.16 -23.19 10.68
CA ASN A 238 -1.03 -23.54 11.54
C ASN A 238 -0.16 -22.31 11.80
N TRP A 239 -0.67 -21.42 12.64
CA TRP A 239 -0.04 -20.11 12.88
C TRP A 239 1.43 -20.15 13.27
N PRO A 240 1.88 -20.94 14.28
CA PRO A 240 3.28 -20.91 14.69
C PRO A 240 4.25 -21.28 13.57
N GLU A 241 3.92 -22.30 12.79
CA GLU A 241 4.74 -22.74 11.66
C GLU A 241 4.74 -21.74 10.51
N GLN A 242 3.57 -21.23 10.15
CA GLN A 242 3.42 -20.28 9.05
C GLN A 242 4.06 -18.92 9.36
N ARG A 243 3.97 -18.46 10.62
CA ARG A 243 4.72 -17.29 11.09
C ARG A 243 6.22 -17.49 10.94
N ALA A 244 6.75 -18.60 11.42
CA ALA A 244 8.18 -18.91 11.31
C ALA A 244 8.64 -18.93 9.84
N LYS A 245 7.85 -19.54 8.94
CA LYS A 245 8.11 -19.54 7.49
C LYS A 245 8.11 -18.13 6.90
N LEU A 246 7.11 -17.32 7.25
CA LEU A 246 7.02 -15.93 6.79
C LEU A 246 8.23 -15.13 7.24
N PHE A 247 8.58 -15.20 8.52
CA PHE A 247 9.73 -14.47 9.05
C PHE A 247 11.04 -14.94 8.41
N ALA A 248 11.24 -16.24 8.22
CA ALA A 248 12.42 -16.77 7.53
C ALA A 248 12.51 -16.24 6.08
N ARG A 249 11.40 -16.20 5.33
CA ARG A 249 11.38 -15.62 3.97
C ARG A 249 11.68 -14.13 3.97
N LEU A 250 11.29 -13.41 5.03
CA LEU A 250 11.61 -11.99 5.22
C LEU A 250 13.05 -11.78 5.74
N GLY A 251 13.83 -12.84 5.95
CA GLY A 251 15.17 -12.75 6.55
C GLY A 251 15.11 -12.24 7.99
N LEU A 252 14.05 -12.58 8.70
CA LEU A 252 13.85 -12.30 10.12
C LEU A 252 14.04 -13.59 10.93
N SER A 253 14.53 -13.46 12.16
CA SER A 253 14.52 -14.57 13.11
C SER A 253 13.10 -14.92 13.51
N ASP A 254 12.85 -16.17 13.92
CA ASP A 254 11.55 -16.48 14.53
C ASP A 254 11.42 -15.73 15.86
N ALA A 255 10.28 -15.09 16.04
CA ALA A 255 9.95 -14.32 17.24
C ALA A 255 8.46 -14.50 17.57
N PRO A 256 8.09 -14.59 18.85
CA PRO A 256 6.69 -14.65 19.24
C PRO A 256 6.00 -13.34 18.88
N THR A 257 4.70 -13.45 18.62
CA THR A 257 3.82 -12.30 18.33
C THR A 257 2.65 -12.33 19.30
N GLU A 258 2.20 -11.15 19.74
CA GLU A 258 1.00 -11.01 20.58
C GLU A 258 -0.28 -11.32 19.81
N TRP A 259 -0.23 -11.10 18.49
CA TRP A 259 -1.35 -11.36 17.59
C TRP A 259 -1.12 -12.65 16.81
N GLU A 260 -2.19 -13.42 16.71
CA GLU A 260 -2.25 -14.64 15.93
C GLU A 260 -3.37 -14.54 14.91
N ILE A 261 -3.17 -15.16 13.76
CA ILE A 261 -4.24 -15.35 12.79
C ILE A 261 -4.89 -16.70 13.12
N THR A 262 -6.16 -16.66 13.52
CA THR A 262 -6.94 -17.85 13.88
C THR A 262 -8.03 -18.08 12.86
N ALA A 263 -8.53 -19.33 12.75
CA ALA A 263 -9.62 -19.68 11.86
C ALA A 263 -10.86 -18.81 12.07
N ASP A 264 -11.19 -18.50 13.33
CA ASP A 264 -12.31 -17.61 13.67
C ASP A 264 -12.14 -16.20 13.08
N ARG A 265 -10.92 -15.67 13.07
CA ARG A 265 -10.62 -14.36 12.46
C ARG A 265 -10.72 -14.35 10.95
N VAL A 266 -10.58 -15.51 10.31
CA VAL A 266 -10.74 -15.66 8.86
C VAL A 266 -12.20 -15.78 8.45
N THR A 267 -13.02 -16.46 9.26
CA THR A 267 -14.38 -16.87 8.88
C THR A 267 -15.50 -16.01 9.48
N HIS A 268 -15.31 -15.37 10.64
CA HIS A 268 -16.41 -14.83 11.46
C HIS A 268 -16.68 -13.33 11.33
N PHE A 269 -15.96 -12.59 10.52
CA PHE A 269 -16.09 -11.12 10.53
C PHE A 269 -17.20 -10.54 9.64
N TRP A 270 -17.91 -11.36 8.84
CA TRP A 270 -18.82 -10.83 7.82
C TRP A 270 -20.09 -11.66 7.73
N ALA A 271 -21.20 -10.98 7.44
CA ALA A 271 -22.43 -11.67 7.12
C ALA A 271 -22.19 -12.56 5.87
N PRO A 272 -22.64 -13.82 5.87
CA PRO A 272 -22.53 -14.67 4.70
C PRO A 272 -23.31 -14.04 3.54
N LEU A 273 -22.80 -14.21 2.32
CA LEU A 273 -23.53 -13.86 1.11
C LEU A 273 -24.82 -14.70 1.00
N SER A 274 -25.82 -14.17 0.33
CA SER A 274 -26.94 -15.01 -0.12
C SER A 274 -26.43 -16.09 -1.08
N SER A 275 -27.18 -17.17 -1.22
CA SER A 275 -26.80 -18.27 -2.15
C SER A 275 -26.65 -17.76 -3.59
N ASP A 276 -27.46 -16.79 -3.99
CA ASP A 276 -27.42 -16.23 -5.34
C ASP A 276 -26.19 -15.32 -5.53
N ASP A 277 -25.86 -14.48 -4.53
CA ASP A 277 -24.68 -13.63 -4.54
C ASP A 277 -23.38 -14.47 -4.50
N GLU A 278 -23.35 -15.54 -3.72
CA GLU A 278 -22.20 -16.43 -3.70
C GLU A 278 -22.02 -17.11 -5.06
N ALA A 279 -23.08 -17.63 -5.65
CA ALA A 279 -23.04 -18.26 -6.97
C ALA A 279 -22.58 -17.27 -8.06
N TYR A 280 -23.10 -16.02 -8.01
CA TYR A 280 -22.67 -14.96 -8.89
C TYR A 280 -21.17 -14.66 -8.73
N THR A 281 -20.71 -14.48 -7.50
CA THR A 281 -19.30 -14.18 -7.17
C THR A 281 -18.37 -15.30 -7.65
N ARG A 282 -18.72 -16.57 -7.38
CA ARG A 282 -17.96 -17.72 -7.85
C ARG A 282 -17.87 -17.78 -9.38
N LYS A 283 -18.95 -17.43 -10.07
CA LYS A 283 -18.97 -17.36 -11.54
C LYS A 283 -18.06 -16.25 -12.07
N ARG A 284 -18.12 -15.05 -11.46
CA ARG A 284 -17.36 -13.86 -11.93
C ARG A 284 -15.88 -13.93 -11.58
N LEU A 285 -15.55 -14.36 -10.35
CA LEU A 285 -14.18 -14.40 -9.83
C LEU A 285 -13.59 -15.82 -9.83
N GLY A 286 -14.21 -16.78 -10.54
CA GLY A 286 -13.76 -18.17 -10.62
C GLY A 286 -12.31 -18.29 -11.07
N PHE A 287 -11.89 -17.49 -12.05
CA PHE A 287 -10.51 -17.46 -12.54
C PHE A 287 -9.49 -17.11 -11.42
N ALA A 288 -9.86 -16.21 -10.50
CA ALA A 288 -9.01 -15.85 -9.37
C ALA A 288 -9.04 -16.92 -8.28
N ILE A 289 -10.22 -17.54 -8.04
CA ILE A 289 -10.38 -18.68 -7.13
C ILE A 289 -9.43 -19.79 -7.54
N ASP A 290 -9.46 -20.18 -8.83
CA ASP A 290 -8.62 -21.25 -9.40
C ASP A 290 -7.13 -20.87 -9.36
N ALA A 291 -6.78 -19.63 -9.77
CA ALA A 291 -5.40 -19.17 -9.83
C ALA A 291 -4.73 -19.14 -8.45
N PHE A 292 -5.46 -18.79 -7.40
CA PHE A 292 -4.97 -18.80 -6.01
C PHE A 292 -5.13 -20.17 -5.33
N GLY A 293 -5.60 -21.20 -6.04
CA GLY A 293 -5.72 -22.57 -5.54
C GLY A 293 -6.80 -22.76 -4.48
N TYR A 294 -7.86 -21.97 -4.53
CA TYR A 294 -9.07 -22.19 -3.73
C TYR A 294 -10.06 -23.12 -4.46
N GLN A 295 -11.02 -23.68 -3.69
CA GLN A 295 -12.08 -24.55 -4.21
C GLN A 295 -13.45 -23.88 -4.12
#